data_c6055e100b9b9d955df4b16cc63d6fef
#
_entry.id   c6055e100b9b9d955df4b16cc63d6fef
#
_cell.length_a   1.000
_cell.length_b   1.000
_cell.length_c   1.000
_cell.angle_alpha   90.00
_cell.angle_beta   90.00
_cell.angle_gamma   90.00
#
_symmetry.space_group_name_H-M   'P 1'
#
loop_
_entity.id
_entity.type
_entity.pdbx_description
1 polymer ?
#
loop_
_entity_poly.entity_id
_entity_poly.type
_entity_poly.pdbx_seq_one_letter_code
_entity_poly.pdbx_strand_id
1 'polypeptide(L)'
;MNYCDKIHYSLLTASPEDFPSMIDSLLSRLPEEERILRLVLFGTPVLKDEYVTQRQLFKAKARHFFGDSEPALSYVLQPVPDAPLVMEVHSYRPESDERILYRHYDNIPYVLLENESGRFLFAGGFQGDDPCADMEQWSVEAFRQLKGVLEKESFPVNSIIRQWNYIEQITGYDGAGQHYQSFNNVRTAFYAGSDWSNGYPAATGIGMNMGCLLYTSD
;
A
#
# COMPACT_ATOMS: atom_id res chain seq x y z
N MET A 1 -5.51 25.88 -3.11
CA MET A 1 -4.22 25.13 -3.23
C MET A 1 -4.58 23.70 -3.51
N ASN A 2 -3.91 23.01 -4.45
CA ASN A 2 -4.20 21.60 -4.72
C ASN A 2 -3.79 20.79 -3.47
N TYR A 3 -4.63 19.83 -3.02
CA TYR A 3 -4.33 19.00 -1.85
C TYR A 3 -3.00 18.24 -1.99
N CYS A 4 -2.63 17.87 -3.22
CA CYS A 4 -1.34 17.21 -3.50
C CYS A 4 -0.14 18.05 -3.08
N ASP A 5 -0.26 19.38 -3.11
CA ASP A 5 0.81 20.31 -2.73
C ASP A 5 1.01 20.37 -1.20
N LYS A 6 0.04 19.83 -0.43
CA LYS A 6 0.06 19.77 1.02
C LYS A 6 0.53 18.41 1.58
N ILE A 7 0.70 17.41 0.71
CA ILE A 7 1.23 16.12 1.13
C ILE A 7 2.73 16.23 1.33
N HIS A 8 3.19 15.93 2.52
CA HIS A 8 4.61 15.88 2.84
C HIS A 8 5.10 14.43 2.70
N TYR A 9 6.23 14.29 2.04
CA TYR A 9 6.91 13.01 1.83
C TYR A 9 8.22 13.01 2.59
N SER A 10 8.44 12.00 3.42
CA SER A 10 9.70 11.82 4.13
C SER A 10 10.13 10.35 4.11
N LEU A 11 11.45 10.14 4.23
CA LEU A 11 12.06 8.82 4.34
C LEU A 11 12.76 8.72 5.69
N LEU A 12 12.41 7.71 6.46
CA LEU A 12 13.02 7.37 7.73
C LEU A 12 13.81 6.07 7.57
N THR A 13 15.07 6.06 7.98
CA THR A 13 15.94 4.88 7.96
C THR A 13 16.13 4.33 9.36
N ALA A 14 16.13 3.02 9.52
CA ALA A 14 16.45 2.39 10.80
C ALA A 14 17.96 2.08 10.89
N SER A 15 18.52 2.18 12.09
CA SER A 15 19.82 1.58 12.41
C SER A 15 19.68 0.07 12.54
N PRO A 16 20.75 -0.72 12.24
CA PRO A 16 20.68 -2.17 12.35
C PRO A 16 20.42 -2.65 13.79
N GLU A 17 19.25 -3.21 14.01
CA GLU A 17 18.78 -3.81 15.25
C GLU A 17 17.85 -5.00 14.92
N ASP A 18 17.19 -5.58 15.92
CA ASP A 18 16.11 -6.54 15.66
C ASP A 18 14.91 -5.84 15.00
N PHE A 19 14.13 -6.59 14.21
CA PHE A 19 13.04 -6.03 13.46
C PHE A 19 12.00 -5.28 14.32
N PRO A 20 11.56 -5.79 15.49
CA PRO A 20 10.67 -5.08 16.39
C PRO A 20 11.20 -3.70 16.82
N SER A 21 12.47 -3.62 17.24
CA SER A 21 13.14 -2.40 17.70
C SER A 21 13.28 -1.38 16.56
N MET A 22 13.61 -1.85 15.36
CA MET A 22 13.66 -1.00 14.16
C MET A 22 12.30 -0.35 13.85
N ILE A 23 11.20 -1.10 13.95
CA ILE A 23 9.85 -0.55 13.73
C ILE A 23 9.51 0.48 14.80
N ASP A 24 9.76 0.21 16.08
CA ASP A 24 9.49 1.15 17.18
C ASP A 24 10.28 2.45 16.99
N SER A 25 11.55 2.35 16.61
CA SER A 25 12.40 3.50 16.29
C SER A 25 11.87 4.32 15.11
N LEU A 26 11.37 3.68 14.05
CA LEU A 26 10.79 4.38 12.90
C LEU A 26 9.47 5.08 13.28
N LEU A 27 8.59 4.40 14.00
CA LEU A 27 7.30 4.97 14.43
C LEU A 27 7.48 6.15 15.38
N SER A 28 8.45 6.10 16.30
CA SER A 28 8.71 7.20 17.26
C SER A 28 9.22 8.50 16.62
N ARG A 29 9.67 8.46 15.36
CA ARG A 29 10.18 9.61 14.61
C ARG A 29 9.19 10.20 13.62
N LEU A 30 7.95 9.71 13.61
CA LEU A 30 6.89 10.27 12.77
C LEU A 30 6.56 11.70 13.21
N PRO A 31 6.14 12.59 12.27
CA PRO A 31 5.80 13.97 12.60
C PRO A 31 4.57 14.03 13.51
N GLU A 32 4.72 14.63 14.69
CA GLU A 32 3.64 14.70 15.71
C GLU A 32 2.50 15.65 15.31
N GLU A 33 2.81 16.72 14.58
CA GLU A 33 1.84 17.75 14.19
C GLU A 33 1.06 17.45 12.92
N GLU A 34 1.37 16.33 12.27
CA GLU A 34 0.78 15.95 10.97
C GLU A 34 -0.04 14.67 11.11
N ARG A 35 -0.97 14.48 10.22
CA ARG A 35 -1.77 13.26 10.09
C ARG A 35 -1.09 12.33 9.09
N ILE A 36 -0.84 11.11 9.49
CA ILE A 36 -0.22 10.11 8.61
C ILE A 36 -1.30 9.54 7.70
N LEU A 37 -1.11 9.67 6.39
CA LEU A 37 -2.01 9.11 5.38
C LEU A 37 -1.60 7.69 5.01
N ARG A 38 -0.28 7.45 4.85
CA ARG A 38 0.27 6.17 4.44
C ARG A 38 1.69 5.95 4.94
N LEU A 39 1.99 4.70 5.27
CA LEU A 39 3.33 4.22 5.53
C LEU A 39 3.67 3.09 4.56
N VAL A 40 4.81 3.21 3.87
CA VAL A 40 5.37 2.13 3.07
C VAL A 40 6.70 1.71 3.68
N LEU A 41 6.75 0.51 4.22
CA LEU A 41 7.97 -0.07 4.78
C LEU A 41 8.70 -0.86 3.69
N PHE A 42 9.99 -0.62 3.51
CA PHE A 42 10.88 -1.37 2.63
C PHE A 42 11.86 -2.19 3.47
N GLY A 43 12.00 -3.46 3.12
CA GLY A 43 12.91 -4.35 3.82
C GLY A 43 13.29 -5.57 2.99
N THR A 44 14.19 -6.39 3.53
CA THR A 44 14.79 -7.54 2.81
C THR A 44 14.73 -8.84 3.61
N PRO A 45 13.54 -9.33 4.02
CA PRO A 45 13.44 -10.68 4.56
C PRO A 45 13.92 -11.69 3.51
N VAL A 46 14.64 -12.70 3.96
CA VAL A 46 15.24 -13.71 3.07
C VAL A 46 14.25 -14.84 2.78
N LEU A 47 13.40 -15.18 3.77
CA LEU A 47 12.45 -16.27 3.70
C LEU A 47 11.00 -15.76 3.65
N LYS A 48 10.13 -16.52 2.97
CA LYS A 48 8.69 -16.18 2.89
C LYS A 48 8.02 -16.11 4.26
N ASP A 49 8.34 -17.04 5.15
CA ASP A 49 7.80 -17.07 6.51
C ASP A 49 8.28 -15.88 7.34
N GLU A 50 9.51 -15.46 7.14
CA GLU A 50 10.06 -14.25 7.74
C GLU A 50 9.28 -13.01 7.27
N TYR A 51 9.03 -12.88 5.96
CA TYR A 51 8.20 -11.82 5.41
C TYR A 51 6.81 -11.76 6.04
N VAL A 52 6.13 -12.90 6.11
CA VAL A 52 4.78 -12.97 6.68
C VAL A 52 4.80 -12.53 8.15
N THR A 53 5.78 -13.03 8.92
CA THR A 53 5.95 -12.68 10.34
C THR A 53 6.25 -11.19 10.53
N GLN A 54 7.19 -10.64 9.77
CA GLN A 54 7.58 -9.24 9.83
C GLN A 54 6.41 -8.32 9.44
N ARG A 55 5.66 -8.67 8.39
CA ARG A 55 4.47 -7.93 7.96
C ARG A 55 3.38 -7.91 9.04
N GLN A 56 3.10 -9.07 9.65
CA GLN A 56 2.12 -9.15 10.74
C GLN A 56 2.56 -8.30 11.94
N LEU A 57 3.84 -8.36 12.29
CA LEU A 57 4.39 -7.58 13.38
C LEU A 57 4.35 -6.07 13.09
N PHE A 58 4.69 -5.64 11.87
CA PHE A 58 4.57 -4.24 11.45
C PHE A 58 3.13 -3.74 11.59
N LYS A 59 2.14 -4.50 11.07
CA LYS A 59 0.72 -4.17 11.23
C LYS A 59 0.30 -4.09 12.70
N ALA A 60 0.72 -5.04 13.53
CA ALA A 60 0.38 -5.05 14.96
C ALA A 60 0.97 -3.84 15.70
N LYS A 61 2.24 -3.49 15.44
CA LYS A 61 2.89 -2.32 16.04
C LYS A 61 2.26 -1.01 15.57
N ALA A 62 1.96 -0.87 14.27
CA ALA A 62 1.28 0.29 13.74
C ALA A 62 -0.11 0.46 14.38
N ARG A 63 -0.90 -0.61 14.44
CA ARG A 63 -2.22 -0.58 15.11
C ARG A 63 -2.11 -0.19 16.59
N HIS A 64 -1.12 -0.71 17.30
CA HIS A 64 -0.89 -0.32 18.70
C HIS A 64 -0.50 1.16 18.85
N PHE A 65 0.36 1.65 17.96
CA PHE A 65 0.86 3.02 17.97
C PHE A 65 -0.22 4.05 17.62
N PHE A 66 -1.00 3.80 16.59
CA PHE A 66 -1.99 4.74 16.05
C PHE A 66 -3.39 4.58 16.66
N GLY A 67 -3.73 3.42 17.23
CA GLY A 67 -5.09 3.13 17.69
C GLY A 67 -6.12 3.30 16.56
N ASP A 68 -7.12 4.15 16.80
CA ASP A 68 -8.19 4.43 15.83
C ASP A 68 -7.74 5.27 14.62
N SER A 69 -6.50 5.77 14.62
CA SER A 69 -5.92 6.59 13.55
C SER A 69 -4.92 5.83 12.70
N GLU A 70 -5.12 4.52 12.51
CA GLU A 70 -4.23 3.65 11.74
C GLU A 70 -4.22 4.06 10.25
N PRO A 71 -3.05 4.47 9.70
CA PRO A 71 -2.92 4.89 8.29
C PRO A 71 -2.92 3.68 7.35
N ALA A 72 -2.97 3.94 6.04
CA ALA A 72 -2.73 2.90 5.04
C ALA A 72 -1.31 2.32 5.18
N LEU A 73 -1.18 1.01 5.19
CA LEU A 73 0.08 0.29 5.44
C LEU A 73 0.46 -0.59 4.26
N SER A 74 1.73 -0.54 3.87
CA SER A 74 2.31 -1.47 2.90
C SER A 74 3.68 -1.93 3.37
N TYR A 75 4.00 -3.23 3.18
CA TYR A 75 5.35 -3.75 3.40
C TYR A 75 5.88 -4.33 2.09
N VAL A 76 6.92 -3.73 1.55
CA VAL A 76 7.52 -4.02 0.25
C VAL A 76 8.87 -4.71 0.43
N LEU A 77 9.08 -5.82 -0.28
CA LEU A 77 10.34 -6.54 -0.27
C LEU A 77 11.26 -6.00 -1.34
N GLN A 78 11.88 -4.89 -1.04
CA GLN A 78 12.94 -4.32 -1.88
C GLN A 78 14.14 -3.93 -1.02
N PRO A 79 15.35 -4.30 -1.43
CA PRO A 79 16.56 -3.83 -0.75
C PRO A 79 16.69 -2.32 -0.92
N VAL A 80 16.98 -1.66 0.18
CA VAL A 80 17.34 -0.24 0.18
C VAL A 80 18.83 -0.16 0.45
N PRO A 81 19.60 0.63 -0.31
CA PRO A 81 21.01 0.82 -0.05
C PRO A 81 21.25 1.37 1.36
N ASP A 82 22.25 0.82 2.03
CA ASP A 82 22.82 1.32 3.29
C ASP A 82 21.85 1.31 4.52
N ALA A 83 20.68 0.67 4.43
CA ALA A 83 19.76 0.57 5.55
C ALA A 83 19.03 -0.78 5.59
N PRO A 84 18.85 -1.40 6.77
CA PRO A 84 18.10 -2.65 6.90
C PRO A 84 16.59 -2.47 6.68
N LEU A 85 16.05 -1.32 7.09
CA LEU A 85 14.66 -0.90 6.86
C LEU A 85 14.59 0.58 6.51
N VAL A 86 13.69 0.90 5.59
CA VAL A 86 13.32 2.28 5.26
C VAL A 86 11.80 2.40 5.30
N MET A 87 11.31 3.46 5.89
CA MET A 87 9.88 3.80 5.90
C MET A 87 9.66 5.08 5.11
N GLU A 88 8.89 4.97 4.03
CA GLU A 88 8.32 6.12 3.32
C GLU A 88 7.06 6.56 4.07
N VAL A 89 7.01 7.83 4.41
CA VAL A 89 5.91 8.45 5.17
C VAL A 89 5.22 9.48 4.31
N HIS A 90 3.92 9.33 4.14
CA HIS A 90 3.07 10.35 3.54
C HIS A 90 2.24 10.97 4.66
N SER A 91 2.44 12.23 4.92
CA SER A 91 1.75 12.97 5.97
C SER A 91 1.06 14.22 5.43
N TYR A 92 0.12 14.74 6.19
CA TYR A 92 -0.73 15.85 5.82
C TYR A 92 -1.06 16.71 7.03
N ARG A 93 -1.00 18.02 6.87
CA ARG A 93 -1.47 18.97 7.89
C ARG A 93 -2.83 19.51 7.48
N PRO A 94 -3.94 19.01 8.06
CA PRO A 94 -5.28 19.45 7.69
C PRO A 94 -5.56 20.90 8.15
N GLU A 95 -6.29 21.63 7.34
CA GLU A 95 -6.92 22.88 7.71
C GLU A 95 -8.25 22.63 8.43
N SER A 96 -8.87 23.69 8.94
CA SER A 96 -10.05 23.58 9.81
C SER A 96 -11.30 23.02 9.11
N ASP A 97 -11.38 23.11 7.79
CA ASP A 97 -12.45 22.63 6.93
C ASP A 97 -12.15 21.28 6.27
N GLU A 98 -10.98 20.72 6.52
CA GLU A 98 -10.56 19.43 6.00
C GLU A 98 -10.71 18.32 7.04
N ARG A 99 -11.08 17.14 6.59
CA ARG A 99 -11.30 15.98 7.45
C ARG A 99 -10.44 14.81 7.00
N ILE A 100 -9.76 14.19 7.94
CA ILE A 100 -9.04 12.92 7.72
C ILE A 100 -9.76 11.83 8.50
N LEU A 101 -10.20 10.81 7.78
CA LEU A 101 -10.97 9.70 8.32
C LEU A 101 -10.17 8.41 8.14
N TYR A 102 -9.85 7.75 9.25
CA TYR A 102 -9.20 6.45 9.28
C TYR A 102 -10.28 5.36 9.29
N ARG A 103 -10.16 4.41 8.39
CA ARG A 103 -11.14 3.38 8.12
C ARG A 103 -10.50 2.01 7.92
N HIS A 104 -11.30 0.98 8.01
CA HIS A 104 -10.88 -0.39 7.72
C HIS A 104 -11.88 -1.08 6.80
N TYR A 105 -11.36 -1.89 5.89
CA TYR A 105 -12.11 -2.90 5.16
C TYR A 105 -11.47 -4.25 5.49
N ASP A 106 -12.21 -5.13 6.17
CA ASP A 106 -11.66 -6.30 6.84
C ASP A 106 -10.48 -5.87 7.76
N ASN A 107 -9.29 -6.39 7.53
CA ASN A 107 -8.06 -6.04 8.27
C ASN A 107 -7.14 -5.06 7.52
N ILE A 108 -7.67 -4.34 6.53
CA ILE A 108 -6.91 -3.43 5.69
C ILE A 108 -7.25 -2.00 6.09
N PRO A 109 -6.30 -1.27 6.70
CA PRO A 109 -6.49 0.13 7.01
C PRO A 109 -6.36 0.99 5.76
N TYR A 110 -7.17 2.03 5.67
CA TYR A 110 -7.11 3.05 4.62
C TYR A 110 -7.55 4.40 5.16
N VAL A 111 -7.22 5.46 4.44
CA VAL A 111 -7.49 6.83 4.87
C VAL A 111 -8.27 7.57 3.80
N LEU A 112 -9.25 8.35 4.25
CA LEU A 112 -9.97 9.32 3.42
C LEU A 112 -9.58 10.73 3.85
N LEU A 113 -9.24 11.56 2.89
CA LEU A 113 -9.14 13.00 3.02
C LEU A 113 -10.37 13.63 2.34
N GLU A 114 -11.09 14.44 3.08
CA GLU A 114 -12.26 15.18 2.58
C GLU A 114 -12.02 16.68 2.73
N ASN A 115 -12.17 17.41 1.64
CA ASN A 115 -12.07 18.87 1.60
C ASN A 115 -13.03 19.46 0.54
N GLU A 116 -12.97 20.77 0.30
CA GLU A 116 -13.81 21.46 -0.70
C GLU A 116 -13.62 20.94 -2.13
N SER A 117 -12.46 20.37 -2.45
CA SER A 117 -12.15 19.83 -3.78
C SER A 117 -12.71 18.42 -3.99
N GLY A 118 -13.09 17.72 -2.92
CA GLY A 118 -13.67 16.40 -3.00
C GLY A 118 -13.17 15.43 -1.92
N ARG A 119 -13.22 14.13 -2.28
CA ARG A 119 -12.80 13.02 -1.43
C ARG A 119 -11.62 12.30 -2.09
N PHE A 120 -10.61 12.01 -1.31
CA PHE A 120 -9.38 11.34 -1.75
C PHE A 120 -9.12 10.12 -0.88
N LEU A 121 -8.78 9.00 -1.51
CA LEU A 121 -8.60 7.71 -0.87
C LEU A 121 -7.13 7.26 -0.95
N PHE A 122 -6.52 7.03 0.21
CA PHE A 122 -5.17 6.44 0.34
C PHE A 122 -5.31 5.02 0.88
N ALA A 123 -4.96 4.03 0.11
CA ALA A 123 -5.10 2.64 0.48
C ALA A 123 -3.90 1.80 0.02
N GLY A 124 -3.62 0.70 0.70
CA GLY A 124 -2.51 -0.15 0.35
C GLY A 124 -2.49 -1.46 1.12
N GLY A 125 -1.45 -2.26 0.91
CA GLY A 125 -1.31 -3.57 1.55
C GLY A 125 -2.28 -4.63 1.01
N PHE A 126 -2.85 -4.40 -0.17
CA PHE A 126 -3.71 -5.37 -0.86
C PHE A 126 -2.88 -6.53 -1.39
N GLN A 127 -3.10 -7.72 -0.91
CA GLN A 127 -2.36 -8.91 -1.32
C GLN A 127 -3.08 -10.20 -0.92
N GLY A 128 -2.79 -11.29 -1.63
CA GLY A 128 -3.19 -12.63 -1.23
C GLY A 128 -2.28 -13.18 -0.12
N ASP A 129 -2.85 -13.94 0.79
CA ASP A 129 -2.14 -14.54 1.92
C ASP A 129 -1.96 -16.07 1.80
N ASP A 130 -2.56 -16.71 0.77
CA ASP A 130 -2.41 -18.14 0.55
C ASP A 130 -1.01 -18.47 0.03
N PRO A 131 -0.16 -19.20 0.79
CA PRO A 131 1.19 -19.54 0.36
C PRO A 131 1.24 -20.50 -0.82
N CYS A 132 0.15 -21.19 -1.12
CA CYS A 132 0.02 -22.15 -2.22
C CYS A 132 -0.57 -21.54 -3.50
N ALA A 133 -1.04 -20.28 -3.45
CA ALA A 133 -1.60 -19.61 -4.60
C ALA A 133 -0.53 -19.23 -5.63
N ASP A 134 -0.94 -19.20 -6.88
CA ASP A 134 -0.13 -18.68 -8.00
C ASP A 134 -0.30 -17.14 -8.15
N MET A 135 0.42 -16.58 -9.13
CA MET A 135 0.40 -15.12 -9.38
C MET A 135 -0.99 -14.62 -9.78
N GLU A 136 -1.75 -15.39 -10.53
CA GLU A 136 -3.11 -15.01 -10.91
C GLU A 136 -4.03 -14.95 -9.70
N GLN A 137 -4.01 -15.97 -8.84
CA GLN A 137 -4.81 -16.05 -7.62
C GLN A 137 -4.48 -14.93 -6.64
N TRP A 138 -3.18 -14.63 -6.43
CA TRP A 138 -2.78 -13.49 -5.60
C TRP A 138 -3.25 -12.16 -6.16
N SER A 139 -3.17 -12.00 -7.49
CA SER A 139 -3.64 -10.79 -8.16
C SER A 139 -5.16 -10.63 -8.02
N VAL A 140 -5.93 -11.70 -8.23
CA VAL A 140 -7.39 -11.71 -8.04
C VAL A 140 -7.76 -11.27 -6.63
N GLU A 141 -7.09 -11.83 -5.62
CA GLU A 141 -7.37 -11.47 -4.22
C GLU A 141 -7.01 -10.00 -3.91
N ALA A 142 -5.87 -9.52 -4.38
CA ALA A 142 -5.47 -8.12 -4.19
C ALA A 142 -6.48 -7.15 -4.84
N PHE A 143 -6.93 -7.42 -6.07
CA PHE A 143 -7.94 -6.60 -6.73
C PHE A 143 -9.33 -6.74 -6.11
N ARG A 144 -9.68 -7.91 -5.56
CA ARG A 144 -10.93 -8.10 -4.79
C ARG A 144 -10.96 -7.20 -3.54
N GLN A 145 -9.84 -7.14 -2.81
CA GLN A 145 -9.70 -6.28 -1.64
C GLN A 145 -9.79 -4.80 -2.01
N LEU A 146 -9.08 -4.37 -3.06
CA LEU A 146 -9.17 -3.00 -3.58
C LEU A 146 -10.61 -2.65 -3.97
N LYS A 147 -11.28 -3.54 -4.71
CA LYS A 147 -12.69 -3.37 -5.09
C LYS A 147 -13.60 -3.19 -3.88
N GLY A 148 -13.40 -4.00 -2.85
CA GLY A 148 -14.17 -3.91 -1.61
C GLY A 148 -14.04 -2.55 -0.90
N VAL A 149 -12.82 -1.99 -0.87
CA VAL A 149 -12.59 -0.64 -0.32
C VAL A 149 -13.30 0.42 -1.18
N LEU A 150 -13.14 0.37 -2.50
CA LEU A 150 -13.78 1.32 -3.42
C LEU A 150 -15.30 1.28 -3.30
N GLU A 151 -15.91 0.09 -3.29
CA GLU A 151 -17.36 -0.09 -3.16
C GLU A 151 -17.87 0.43 -1.80
N LYS A 152 -17.19 0.11 -0.71
CA LYS A 152 -17.52 0.58 0.64
C LYS A 152 -17.58 2.10 0.74
N GLU A 153 -16.68 2.78 0.06
CA GLU A 153 -16.59 4.24 0.07
C GLU A 153 -17.28 4.91 -1.12
N SER A 154 -17.92 4.12 -1.99
CA SER A 154 -18.62 4.60 -3.19
C SER A 154 -17.71 5.33 -4.18
N PHE A 155 -16.47 4.85 -4.32
CA PHE A 155 -15.54 5.30 -5.37
C PHE A 155 -15.68 4.39 -6.60
N PRO A 156 -15.89 4.94 -7.80
CA PRO A 156 -15.86 4.14 -9.01
C PRO A 156 -14.42 3.70 -9.36
N VAL A 157 -14.26 2.56 -10.02
CA VAL A 157 -12.94 2.02 -10.39
C VAL A 157 -12.11 3.02 -11.20
N ASN A 158 -12.76 3.80 -12.08
CA ASN A 158 -12.10 4.83 -12.89
C ASN A 158 -11.72 6.11 -12.12
N SER A 159 -11.95 6.17 -10.81
CA SER A 159 -11.42 7.22 -9.94
C SER A 159 -9.99 6.94 -9.45
N ILE A 160 -9.45 5.74 -9.72
CA ILE A 160 -8.06 5.45 -9.39
C ILE A 160 -7.14 6.32 -10.24
N ILE A 161 -6.34 7.18 -9.62
CA ILE A 161 -5.40 8.06 -10.30
C ILE A 161 -4.02 7.43 -10.42
N ARG A 162 -3.58 6.75 -9.37
CA ARG A 162 -2.26 6.12 -9.33
C ARG A 162 -2.27 4.76 -8.66
N GLN A 163 -1.49 3.82 -9.21
CA GLN A 163 -1.37 2.46 -8.69
C GLN A 163 0.08 1.98 -8.78
N TRP A 164 0.64 1.50 -7.65
CA TRP A 164 1.89 0.77 -7.62
C TRP A 164 1.63 -0.72 -7.47
N ASN A 165 2.29 -1.49 -8.31
CA ASN A 165 2.14 -2.94 -8.39
C ASN A 165 3.49 -3.57 -8.15
N TYR A 166 3.65 -4.22 -7.00
CA TYR A 166 4.84 -4.99 -6.67
C TYR A 166 4.56 -6.46 -6.94
N ILE A 167 5.27 -7.04 -7.88
CA ILE A 167 4.99 -8.36 -8.45
C ILE A 167 6.19 -9.27 -8.20
N GLU A 168 5.94 -10.42 -7.57
CA GLU A 168 6.98 -11.42 -7.33
C GLU A 168 7.64 -11.84 -8.64
N GLN A 169 8.98 -11.71 -8.69
CA GLN A 169 9.75 -12.10 -9.85
C GLN A 169 9.07 -11.70 -11.17
N ILE A 170 8.79 -10.41 -11.34
CA ILE A 170 7.94 -9.85 -12.43
C ILE A 170 8.23 -10.42 -13.84
N THR A 171 9.48 -10.80 -14.10
CA THR A 171 9.92 -11.45 -15.36
C THR A 171 9.94 -12.96 -15.27
N GLY A 172 9.62 -13.54 -14.12
CA GLY A 172 9.57 -14.97 -13.87
C GLY A 172 8.38 -15.65 -14.55
N TYR A 173 8.40 -16.97 -14.51
CA TYR A 173 7.34 -17.83 -15.07
C TYR A 173 6.90 -18.83 -14.00
N ASP A 174 5.60 -19.00 -13.84
CA ASP A 174 4.97 -20.19 -13.27
C ASP A 174 4.31 -20.97 -14.42
N GLY A 175 4.12 -22.28 -14.28
CA GLY A 175 3.78 -23.19 -15.37
C GLY A 175 2.77 -22.73 -16.43
N ALA A 176 1.98 -21.68 -16.18
CA ALA A 176 0.94 -21.14 -17.04
C ALA A 176 1.36 -19.87 -17.81
N GLY A 177 2.40 -19.14 -17.38
CA GLY A 177 2.80 -17.91 -18.05
C GLY A 177 3.78 -17.04 -17.27
N GLN A 178 4.11 -15.90 -17.85
CA GLN A 178 4.93 -14.90 -17.17
C GLN A 178 4.11 -14.21 -16.07
N HIS A 179 4.70 -14.01 -14.89
CA HIS A 179 4.05 -13.38 -13.74
C HIS A 179 3.43 -12.02 -14.06
N TYR A 180 4.16 -11.19 -14.80
CA TYR A 180 3.64 -9.89 -15.26
C TYR A 180 2.42 -10.03 -16.17
N GLN A 181 2.37 -11.05 -17.04
CA GLN A 181 1.22 -11.27 -17.92
C GLN A 181 0.01 -11.76 -17.12
N SER A 182 0.20 -12.70 -16.20
CA SER A 182 -0.87 -13.19 -15.31
C SER A 182 -1.49 -12.03 -14.50
N PHE A 183 -0.64 -11.19 -13.89
CA PHE A 183 -1.07 -9.97 -13.22
C PHE A 183 -1.84 -9.02 -14.15
N ASN A 184 -1.33 -8.76 -15.35
CA ASN A 184 -1.98 -7.86 -16.31
C ASN A 184 -3.33 -8.36 -16.80
N ASN A 185 -3.52 -9.66 -16.94
CA ASN A 185 -4.81 -10.24 -17.31
C ASN A 185 -5.87 -9.93 -16.25
N VAL A 186 -5.54 -10.12 -14.96
CA VAL A 186 -6.42 -9.80 -13.85
C VAL A 186 -6.70 -8.29 -13.77
N ARG A 187 -5.67 -7.46 -13.91
CA ARG A 187 -5.82 -5.99 -13.93
C ARG A 187 -6.74 -5.54 -15.07
N THR A 188 -6.57 -6.11 -16.26
CA THR A 188 -7.41 -5.79 -17.43
C THR A 188 -8.86 -6.16 -17.16
N ALA A 189 -9.12 -7.33 -16.56
CA ALA A 189 -10.46 -7.74 -16.18
C ALA A 189 -11.06 -6.82 -15.09
N PHE A 190 -10.27 -6.39 -14.12
CA PHE A 190 -10.70 -5.45 -13.08
C PHE A 190 -11.10 -4.07 -13.65
N TYR A 191 -10.38 -3.59 -14.67
CA TYR A 191 -10.68 -2.31 -15.33
C TYR A 191 -11.81 -2.42 -16.36
N ALA A 192 -12.14 -3.62 -16.82
CA ALA A 192 -13.18 -3.83 -17.80
C ALA A 192 -14.56 -3.33 -17.30
N GLY A 193 -15.30 -2.67 -18.16
CA GLY A 193 -16.63 -2.15 -17.83
C GLY A 193 -16.64 -0.77 -17.17
N SER A 194 -15.48 -0.17 -16.88
CA SER A 194 -15.38 1.21 -16.43
C SER A 194 -15.11 2.16 -17.59
N ASP A 195 -15.62 3.39 -17.49
CA ASP A 195 -15.33 4.44 -18.49
C ASP A 195 -13.96 5.08 -18.20
N TRP A 196 -13.04 4.90 -19.14
CA TRP A 196 -11.67 5.46 -19.07
C TRP A 196 -11.47 6.63 -20.05
N SER A 197 -12.51 7.38 -20.38
CA SER A 197 -12.43 8.54 -21.26
C SER A 197 -11.41 9.59 -20.79
N ASN A 198 -11.17 9.68 -19.47
CA ASN A 198 -10.15 10.54 -18.86
C ASN A 198 -8.75 9.90 -18.77
N GLY A 199 -8.57 8.69 -19.32
CA GLY A 199 -7.32 7.95 -19.28
C GLY A 199 -7.26 6.93 -18.13
N TYR A 200 -6.33 5.98 -18.26
CA TYR A 200 -6.04 4.98 -17.22
C TYR A 200 -5.19 5.59 -16.11
N PRO A 201 -5.21 5.00 -14.89
CA PRO A 201 -4.36 5.46 -13.81
C PRO A 201 -2.88 5.36 -14.18
N ALA A 202 -2.06 6.28 -13.66
CA ALA A 202 -0.62 6.12 -13.72
C ALA A 202 -0.24 4.86 -12.94
N ALA A 203 0.28 3.85 -13.63
CA ALA A 203 0.61 2.56 -13.04
C ALA A 203 2.11 2.25 -13.17
N THR A 204 2.69 1.72 -12.10
CA THR A 204 4.08 1.26 -12.08
C THR A 204 4.10 -0.21 -11.71
N GLY A 205 4.75 -1.05 -12.52
CA GLY A 205 5.03 -2.46 -12.22
C GLY A 205 6.48 -2.61 -11.77
N ILE A 206 6.68 -3.14 -10.58
CA ILE A 206 8.00 -3.31 -9.98
C ILE A 206 8.17 -4.75 -9.54
N GLY A 207 9.32 -5.36 -9.89
CA GLY A 207 9.65 -6.69 -9.39
C GLY A 207 9.99 -6.66 -7.90
N MET A 208 9.50 -7.63 -7.16
CA MET A 208 9.94 -7.90 -5.79
C MET A 208 10.24 -9.39 -5.58
N ASN A 209 10.84 -9.72 -4.45
CA ASN A 209 11.30 -11.09 -4.24
C ASN A 209 10.17 -12.06 -3.87
N MET A 210 9.08 -11.60 -3.28
CA MET A 210 7.96 -12.44 -2.85
C MET A 210 6.64 -11.68 -2.88
N GLY A 211 5.57 -12.36 -3.34
CA GLY A 211 4.18 -11.91 -3.25
C GLY A 211 3.71 -10.97 -4.36
N CYS A 212 2.44 -10.59 -4.29
CA CYS A 212 1.84 -9.56 -5.13
C CYS A 212 1.20 -8.53 -4.22
N LEU A 213 1.64 -7.28 -4.30
CA LEU A 213 1.19 -6.19 -3.45
C LEU A 213 0.71 -5.03 -4.32
N LEU A 214 -0.49 -4.54 -4.04
CA LEU A 214 -1.01 -3.32 -4.63
C LEU A 214 -1.13 -2.22 -3.57
N TYR A 215 -0.87 -0.99 -3.98
CA TYR A 215 -1.36 0.19 -3.28
C TYR A 215 -1.74 1.30 -4.25
N THR A 216 -2.73 2.08 -3.86
CA THR A 216 -3.23 3.21 -4.63
C THR A 216 -3.09 4.49 -3.82
N SER A 217 -2.92 5.60 -4.49
CA SER A 217 -3.09 6.92 -3.92
C SER A 217 -3.97 7.75 -4.85
N ASP A 218 -4.86 8.47 -4.23
CA ASP A 218 -5.73 9.52 -4.77
C ASP A 218 -6.92 9.02 -5.55
#